data_1e0f226b7539c6609a77c47a672742d6
#
_entry.id   1e0f226b7539c6609a77c47a672742d6
#
_cell.length_a   1.000
_cell.length_b   1.000
_cell.length_c   1.000
_cell.angle_alpha   90.00
_cell.angle_beta   90.00
_cell.angle_gamma   90.00
#
_symmetry.space_group_name_H-M   'P 1'
#
loop_
_entity.id
_entity.type
_entity.pdbx_description
1 polymer ?
#
loop_
_entity_poly.entity_id
_entity_poly.type
_entity_poly.pdbx_seq_one_letter_code
_entity_poly.pdbx_strand_id
1 'polypeptide(L)'
;MPKTKFQEFVYGVLMTFFMVLAMELYNTGLRTGGLTNAALPLALHEMTFMFPICFVMGFCFIDRLAPKIAFRMAVPGVDNPLFVTLVRASVTVAFMCPIMSFWATLIFKQPGVEFVAVWLQTVACNFPMAFFWQVFYCGPLVRWLFRTIFRPRSGQPAPARTQAHTQNHAQKEKSI
;
A
#
# COMPACT_ATOMS: atom_id res chain seq x y z
N MET A 1 -4.71 -1.74 12.57
CA MET A 1 -5.13 -0.69 11.63
C MET A 1 -4.90 0.67 12.28
N PRO A 2 -4.46 1.69 11.55
CA PRO A 2 -4.22 3.02 12.10
C PRO A 2 -5.53 3.58 12.70
N LYS A 3 -5.42 4.19 13.90
CA LYS A 3 -6.57 4.76 14.62
C LYS A 3 -6.58 6.29 14.60
N THR A 4 -5.45 6.91 14.25
CA THR A 4 -5.29 8.36 14.19
C THR A 4 -4.77 8.79 12.82
N LYS A 5 -5.05 10.04 12.42
CA LYS A 5 -4.55 10.61 11.14
C LYS A 5 -3.03 10.56 11.04
N PHE A 6 -2.32 10.72 12.16
CA PHE A 6 -0.87 10.60 12.21
C PHE A 6 -0.41 9.15 11.91
N GLN A 7 -1.11 8.15 12.44
CA GLN A 7 -0.82 6.74 12.16
C GLN A 7 -1.11 6.38 10.70
N GLU A 8 -2.15 6.96 10.10
CA GLU A 8 -2.45 6.80 8.66
C GLU A 8 -1.34 7.40 7.81
N PHE A 9 -0.87 8.59 8.17
CA PHE A 9 0.25 9.24 7.48
C PHE A 9 1.53 8.40 7.56
N VAL A 10 1.94 7.95 8.75
CA VAL A 10 3.13 7.10 8.92
C VAL A 10 2.99 5.78 8.15
N TYR A 11 1.82 5.17 8.18
CA TYR A 11 1.54 3.95 7.41
C TYR A 11 1.66 4.20 5.91
N GLY A 12 1.13 5.31 5.40
CA GLY A 12 1.24 5.73 4.01
C GLY A 12 2.70 5.97 3.59
N VAL A 13 3.48 6.67 4.42
CA VAL A 13 4.92 6.90 4.17
C VAL A 13 5.70 5.59 4.06
N LEU A 14 5.49 4.67 5.00
CA LEU A 14 6.15 3.35 4.98
C LEU A 14 5.76 2.53 3.75
N MET A 15 4.45 2.52 3.43
CA MET A 15 3.93 1.82 2.24
C MET A 15 4.57 2.37 0.96
N THR A 16 4.57 3.70 0.79
CA THR A 16 5.18 4.37 -0.36
C THR A 16 6.67 4.11 -0.45
N PHE A 17 7.38 4.17 0.66
CA PHE A 17 8.82 3.93 0.72
C PHE A 17 9.18 2.54 0.18
N PHE A 18 8.59 1.49 0.72
CA PHE A 18 8.89 0.11 0.29
C PHE A 18 8.41 -0.20 -1.12
N MET A 19 7.29 0.41 -1.55
CA MET A 19 6.81 0.25 -2.93
C MET A 19 7.74 0.92 -3.92
N VAL A 20 8.09 2.19 -3.71
CA VAL A 20 8.96 2.94 -4.62
C VAL A 20 10.35 2.30 -4.67
N LEU A 21 10.94 1.95 -3.52
CA LEU A 21 12.24 1.29 -3.46
C LEU A 21 12.27 0.01 -4.32
N ALA A 22 11.29 -0.87 -4.17
CA ALA A 22 11.24 -2.10 -4.94
C ALA A 22 11.04 -1.85 -6.44
N MET A 23 10.18 -0.89 -6.78
CA MET A 23 9.89 -0.56 -8.18
C MET A 23 11.08 0.11 -8.87
N GLU A 24 11.81 0.98 -8.17
CA GLU A 24 13.02 1.60 -8.73
C GLU A 24 14.15 0.59 -8.91
N LEU A 25 14.35 -0.32 -7.95
CA LEU A 25 15.30 -1.43 -8.12
C LEU A 25 14.92 -2.32 -9.32
N TYR A 26 13.66 -2.65 -9.45
CA TYR A 26 13.17 -3.46 -10.57
C TYR A 26 13.35 -2.75 -11.92
N ASN A 27 12.93 -1.50 -12.04
CA ASN A 27 13.04 -0.73 -13.27
C ASN A 27 14.50 -0.47 -13.66
N THR A 28 15.36 -0.15 -12.68
CA THR A 28 16.79 0.01 -12.90
C THR A 28 17.43 -1.30 -13.35
N GLY A 29 17.08 -2.42 -12.71
CA GLY A 29 17.54 -3.74 -13.13
C GLY A 29 17.14 -4.08 -14.56
N LEU A 30 15.91 -3.76 -14.98
CA LEU A 30 15.46 -3.95 -16.37
C LEU A 30 16.25 -3.09 -17.36
N ARG A 31 16.61 -1.85 -17.00
CA ARG A 31 17.36 -0.95 -17.88
C ARG A 31 18.84 -1.31 -18.00
N THR A 32 19.42 -1.84 -16.93
CA THR A 32 20.86 -2.19 -16.88
C THR A 32 21.13 -3.65 -17.28
N GLY A 33 20.08 -4.41 -17.62
CA GLY A 33 20.19 -5.82 -17.97
C GLY A 33 20.42 -6.77 -16.80
N GLY A 34 20.22 -6.28 -15.57
CA GLY A 34 20.31 -7.06 -14.33
C GLY A 34 20.59 -6.19 -13.11
N LEU A 35 20.37 -6.77 -11.93
CA LEU A 35 20.70 -6.10 -10.66
C LEU A 35 22.20 -6.23 -10.41
N THR A 36 22.91 -5.11 -10.50
CA THR A 36 24.33 -4.98 -10.18
C THR A 36 24.51 -4.08 -8.96
N ASN A 37 25.68 -4.14 -8.33
CA ASN A 37 25.98 -3.25 -7.20
C ASN A 37 25.94 -1.75 -7.62
N ALA A 38 26.17 -1.44 -8.89
CA ALA A 38 26.03 -0.11 -9.45
C ALA A 38 24.57 0.33 -9.67
N ALA A 39 23.64 -0.62 -9.81
CA ALA A 39 22.22 -0.32 -9.96
C ALA A 39 21.59 0.23 -8.66
N LEU A 40 22.11 -0.16 -7.49
CA LEU A 40 21.58 0.27 -6.20
C LEU A 40 21.67 1.79 -5.98
N PRO A 41 22.83 2.46 -6.11
CA PRO A 41 22.90 3.91 -5.95
C PRO A 41 22.07 4.65 -7.01
N LEU A 42 21.98 4.12 -8.23
CA LEU A 42 21.14 4.70 -9.29
C LEU A 42 19.66 4.64 -8.91
N ALA A 43 19.17 3.49 -8.44
CA ALA A 43 17.80 3.32 -7.98
C ALA A 43 17.46 4.24 -6.79
N LEU A 44 18.39 4.41 -5.85
CA LEU A 44 18.21 5.32 -4.71
C LEU A 44 18.17 6.79 -5.15
N HIS A 45 18.95 7.17 -6.16
CA HIS A 45 18.89 8.52 -6.74
C HIS A 45 17.54 8.75 -7.42
N GLU A 46 17.06 7.82 -8.24
CA GLU A 46 15.74 7.90 -8.90
C GLU A 46 14.60 7.95 -7.88
N MET A 47 14.70 7.16 -6.81
CA MET A 47 13.77 7.16 -5.71
C MET A 47 13.59 8.55 -5.07
N THR A 48 14.63 9.39 -5.02
CA THR A 48 14.55 10.74 -4.46
C THR A 48 13.54 11.61 -5.19
N PHE A 49 13.39 11.42 -6.50
CA PHE A 49 12.39 12.13 -7.32
C PHE A 49 11.04 11.43 -7.33
N MET A 50 11.04 10.10 -7.42
CA MET A 50 9.81 9.33 -7.55
C MET A 50 9.04 9.20 -6.24
N PHE A 51 9.72 9.21 -5.09
CA PHE A 51 9.08 9.09 -3.79
C PHE A 51 8.09 10.24 -3.50
N PRO A 52 8.47 11.54 -3.62
CA PRO A 52 7.52 12.62 -3.39
C PRO A 52 6.35 12.62 -4.39
N ILE A 53 6.60 12.30 -5.66
CA ILE A 53 5.55 12.19 -6.67
C ILE A 53 4.56 11.08 -6.29
N CYS A 54 5.07 9.90 -5.96
CA CYS A 54 4.27 8.75 -5.54
C CYS A 54 3.46 9.06 -4.28
N PHE A 55 4.08 9.69 -3.30
CA PHE A 55 3.45 10.04 -2.04
C PHE A 55 2.31 11.05 -2.23
N VAL A 56 2.55 12.13 -2.98
CA VAL A 56 1.53 13.15 -3.27
C VAL A 56 0.37 12.55 -4.05
N MET A 57 0.66 11.78 -5.11
CA MET A 57 -0.37 11.13 -5.92
C MET A 57 -1.16 10.09 -5.12
N GLY A 58 -0.50 9.29 -4.29
CA GLY A 58 -1.11 8.32 -3.39
C GLY A 58 -2.04 9.01 -2.40
N PHE A 59 -1.52 9.96 -1.66
CA PHE A 59 -2.27 10.63 -0.59
C PHE A 59 -3.43 11.50 -1.11
N CYS A 60 -3.23 12.25 -2.21
CA CYS A 60 -4.24 13.16 -2.73
C CYS A 60 -5.36 12.45 -3.50
N PHE A 61 -5.01 11.44 -4.30
CA PHE A 61 -5.93 10.84 -5.27
C PHE A 61 -6.28 9.39 -4.91
N ILE A 62 -5.26 8.54 -4.75
CA ILE A 62 -5.48 7.09 -4.69
C ILE A 62 -6.08 6.67 -3.36
N ASP A 63 -5.62 7.21 -2.25
CA ASP A 63 -6.13 6.88 -0.91
C ASP A 63 -7.60 7.27 -0.72
N ARG A 64 -8.11 8.20 -1.52
CA ARG A 64 -9.52 8.58 -1.54
C ARG A 64 -10.35 7.78 -2.54
N LEU A 65 -9.76 7.44 -3.69
CA LEU A 65 -10.45 6.78 -4.81
C LEU A 65 -10.46 5.27 -4.66
N ALA A 66 -9.33 4.67 -4.34
CA ALA A 66 -9.19 3.21 -4.27
C ALA A 66 -10.13 2.55 -3.24
N PRO A 67 -10.31 3.06 -2.00
CA PRO A 67 -11.28 2.48 -1.08
C PRO A 67 -12.70 2.57 -1.59
N LYS A 68 -13.09 3.69 -2.22
CA LYS A 68 -14.46 3.86 -2.75
C LYS A 68 -14.80 2.83 -3.83
N ILE A 69 -13.84 2.55 -4.71
CA ILE A 69 -14.01 1.56 -5.77
C ILE A 69 -13.94 0.13 -5.19
N ALA A 70 -12.95 -0.13 -4.33
CA ALA A 70 -12.77 -1.43 -3.71
C ALA A 70 -14.00 -1.86 -2.88
N PHE A 71 -14.61 -0.92 -2.14
CA PHE A 71 -15.81 -1.20 -1.32
C PHE A 71 -17.09 -1.34 -2.14
N ARG A 72 -17.07 -0.99 -3.43
CA ARG A 72 -18.14 -1.36 -4.37
C ARG A 72 -18.02 -2.82 -4.82
N MET A 73 -16.80 -3.37 -4.84
CA MET A 73 -16.51 -4.73 -5.31
C MET A 73 -16.44 -5.74 -4.15
N ALA A 74 -16.10 -5.30 -2.95
CA ALA A 74 -15.96 -6.16 -1.77
C ALA A 74 -16.48 -5.42 -0.54
N VAL A 75 -17.42 -6.04 0.19
CA VAL A 75 -18.09 -5.44 1.36
C VAL A 75 -17.30 -5.78 2.63
N PRO A 76 -16.71 -4.78 3.32
CA PRO A 76 -16.00 -5.02 4.58
C PRO A 76 -16.96 -5.55 5.64
N GLY A 77 -16.60 -6.69 6.26
CA GLY A 77 -17.40 -7.33 7.31
C GLY A 77 -18.34 -8.44 6.83
N VAL A 78 -18.61 -8.54 5.51
CA VAL A 78 -19.37 -9.64 4.88
C VAL A 78 -18.41 -10.57 4.15
N ASP A 79 -17.49 -10.00 3.36
CA ASP A 79 -16.52 -10.76 2.58
C ASP A 79 -15.29 -11.13 3.41
N ASN A 80 -14.59 -12.17 2.96
CA ASN A 80 -13.34 -12.60 3.58
C ASN A 80 -12.34 -11.43 3.65
N PRO A 81 -11.73 -11.15 4.81
CA PRO A 81 -10.81 -10.02 4.98
C PRO A 81 -9.58 -10.08 4.05
N LEU A 82 -9.17 -11.27 3.61
CA LEU A 82 -8.14 -11.43 2.58
C LEU A 82 -8.63 -10.93 1.23
N PHE A 83 -9.85 -11.26 0.83
CA PHE A 83 -10.44 -10.83 -0.43
C PHE A 83 -10.57 -9.31 -0.49
N VAL A 84 -11.09 -8.68 0.56
CA VAL A 84 -11.19 -7.21 0.67
C VAL A 84 -9.81 -6.56 0.52
N THR A 85 -8.78 -7.16 1.14
CA THR A 85 -7.41 -6.65 1.05
C THR A 85 -6.83 -6.79 -0.37
N LEU A 86 -7.09 -7.93 -1.02
CA LEU A 86 -6.64 -8.18 -2.41
C LEU A 86 -7.31 -7.22 -3.39
N VAL A 87 -8.63 -7.04 -3.30
CA VAL A 87 -9.37 -6.12 -4.15
C VAL A 87 -8.87 -4.68 -3.96
N ARG A 88 -8.65 -4.25 -2.72
CA ARG A 88 -8.09 -2.93 -2.44
C ARG A 88 -6.69 -2.77 -3.04
N ALA A 89 -5.81 -3.76 -2.89
CA ALA A 89 -4.47 -3.74 -3.47
C ALA A 89 -4.52 -3.69 -4.99
N SER A 90 -5.39 -4.51 -5.62
CA SER A 90 -5.59 -4.53 -7.08
C SER A 90 -6.01 -3.17 -7.62
N VAL A 91 -7.01 -2.55 -7.00
CA VAL A 91 -7.50 -1.22 -7.40
C VAL A 91 -6.42 -0.17 -7.23
N THR A 92 -5.70 -0.19 -6.11
CA THR A 92 -4.59 0.75 -5.87
C THR A 92 -3.51 0.63 -6.94
N VAL A 93 -3.05 -0.59 -7.24
CA VAL A 93 -2.03 -0.83 -8.28
C VAL A 93 -2.55 -0.47 -9.67
N ALA A 94 -3.81 -0.77 -9.98
CA ALA A 94 -4.41 -0.47 -11.28
C ALA A 94 -4.40 1.02 -11.62
N PHE A 95 -4.55 1.89 -10.62
CA PHE A 95 -4.45 3.34 -10.81
C PHE A 95 -3.03 3.87 -10.67
N MET A 96 -2.30 3.38 -9.67
CA MET A 96 -0.97 3.90 -9.34
C MET A 96 0.08 3.50 -10.39
N CYS A 97 0.03 2.26 -10.90
CA CYS A 97 1.02 1.75 -11.84
C CYS A 97 1.06 2.55 -13.16
N PRO A 98 -0.06 2.84 -13.85
CA PRO A 98 -0.02 3.67 -15.06
C PRO A 98 0.50 5.08 -14.82
N ILE A 99 0.10 5.71 -13.70
CA ILE A 99 0.51 7.07 -13.35
C ILE A 99 2.02 7.12 -13.07
N MET A 100 2.52 6.20 -12.24
CA MET A 100 3.94 6.16 -11.90
C MET A 100 4.80 5.76 -13.10
N SER A 101 4.33 4.83 -13.94
CA SER A 101 5.00 4.46 -15.18
C SER A 101 5.03 5.62 -16.18
N PHE A 102 4.01 6.48 -16.19
CA PHE A 102 4.01 7.70 -16.99
C PHE A 102 5.14 8.67 -16.56
N TRP A 103 5.22 8.95 -15.26
CA TRP A 103 6.29 9.80 -14.73
C TRP A 103 7.68 9.21 -14.92
N ALA A 104 7.84 7.91 -14.69
CA ALA A 104 9.11 7.20 -14.92
C ALA A 104 9.54 7.25 -16.38
N THR A 105 8.61 7.09 -17.32
CA THR A 105 8.88 7.17 -18.76
C THR A 105 9.26 8.61 -19.16
N LEU A 106 8.56 9.60 -18.64
CA LEU A 106 8.80 11.00 -18.93
C LEU A 106 10.17 11.47 -18.42
N ILE A 107 10.52 11.13 -17.18
CA ILE A 107 11.73 11.63 -16.51
C ILE A 107 12.98 10.85 -16.94
N PHE A 108 12.91 9.52 -16.97
CA PHE A 108 14.11 8.68 -17.10
C PHE A 108 14.31 8.06 -18.48
N LYS A 109 13.24 7.83 -19.24
CA LYS A 109 13.35 7.15 -20.55
C LYS A 109 13.38 8.13 -21.72
N GLN A 110 12.68 9.26 -21.63
CA GLN A 110 12.60 10.33 -22.65
C GLN A 110 12.51 9.80 -24.11
N PRO A 111 11.58 8.91 -24.44
CA PRO A 111 11.57 8.15 -25.69
C PRO A 111 11.10 8.97 -26.92
N GLY A 112 10.88 10.27 -26.79
CA GLY A 112 10.45 11.15 -27.90
C GLY A 112 9.12 10.72 -28.50
N VAL A 113 9.10 10.44 -29.81
CA VAL A 113 7.87 10.07 -30.56
C VAL A 113 7.27 8.72 -30.13
N GLU A 114 8.06 7.82 -29.54
CA GLU A 114 7.62 6.49 -29.10
C GLU A 114 7.11 6.47 -27.65
N PHE A 115 6.83 7.62 -27.09
CA PHE A 115 6.42 7.77 -25.69
C PHE A 115 5.30 6.83 -25.29
N VAL A 116 4.23 6.78 -26.07
CA VAL A 116 3.03 5.97 -25.73
C VAL A 116 3.34 4.48 -25.72
N ALA A 117 4.12 4.02 -26.72
CA ALA A 117 4.50 2.60 -26.79
C ALA A 117 5.38 2.17 -25.61
N VAL A 118 6.40 2.98 -25.30
CA VAL A 118 7.31 2.73 -24.17
C VAL A 118 6.59 2.84 -22.84
N TRP A 119 5.67 3.77 -22.69
CA TRP A 119 4.83 3.90 -21.50
C TRP A 119 3.96 2.66 -21.30
N LEU A 120 3.20 2.22 -22.32
CA LEU A 120 2.36 1.02 -22.24
C LEU A 120 3.18 -0.24 -21.94
N GLN A 121 4.34 -0.40 -22.57
CA GLN A 121 5.25 -1.51 -22.26
C GLN A 121 5.72 -1.45 -20.80
N THR A 122 6.05 -0.26 -20.31
CA THR A 122 6.46 -0.06 -18.91
C THR A 122 5.33 -0.43 -17.95
N VAL A 123 4.10 -0.02 -18.25
CA VAL A 123 2.92 -0.40 -17.45
C VAL A 123 2.75 -1.92 -17.43
N ALA A 124 2.83 -2.56 -18.60
CA ALA A 124 2.65 -4.02 -18.71
C ALA A 124 3.69 -4.81 -17.91
N CYS A 125 4.95 -4.34 -17.90
CA CYS A 125 6.01 -4.98 -17.11
C CYS A 125 5.89 -4.67 -15.60
N ASN A 126 5.53 -3.44 -15.26
CA ASN A 126 5.48 -2.98 -13.87
C ASN A 126 4.25 -3.49 -13.12
N PHE A 127 3.12 -3.67 -13.80
CA PHE A 127 1.85 -4.03 -13.16
C PHE A 127 1.91 -5.37 -12.40
N PRO A 128 2.36 -6.49 -13.00
CA PRO A 128 2.47 -7.75 -12.28
C PRO A 128 3.42 -7.66 -11.09
N MET A 129 4.59 -7.04 -11.28
CA MET A 129 5.58 -6.89 -10.23
C MET A 129 5.05 -6.05 -9.06
N ALA A 130 4.45 -4.89 -9.34
CA ALA A 130 3.85 -4.02 -8.33
C ALA A 130 2.74 -4.72 -7.55
N PHE A 131 1.89 -5.48 -8.25
CA PHE A 131 0.79 -6.22 -7.63
C PHE A 131 1.30 -7.31 -6.69
N PHE A 132 2.18 -8.20 -7.16
CA PHE A 132 2.75 -9.26 -6.33
C PHE A 132 3.55 -8.69 -5.15
N TRP A 133 4.35 -7.68 -5.39
CA TRP A 133 5.12 -7.03 -4.34
C TRP A 133 4.22 -6.42 -3.26
N GLN A 134 3.17 -5.72 -3.64
CA GLN A 134 2.25 -5.10 -2.70
C GLN A 134 1.49 -6.11 -1.86
N VAL A 135 1.04 -7.20 -2.47
CA VAL A 135 0.22 -8.23 -1.79
C VAL A 135 1.06 -9.09 -0.86
N PHE A 136 2.18 -9.62 -1.36
CA PHE A 136 2.95 -10.64 -0.64
C PHE A 136 4.04 -10.10 0.26
N TYR A 137 4.65 -8.96 -0.10
CA TYR A 137 5.80 -8.42 0.64
C TYR A 137 5.47 -7.11 1.34
N CYS A 138 5.11 -6.07 0.60
CA CYS A 138 4.94 -4.73 1.14
C CYS A 138 3.80 -4.68 2.17
N GLY A 139 2.63 -5.25 1.85
CA GLY A 139 1.48 -5.27 2.75
C GLY A 139 1.76 -5.94 4.09
N PRO A 140 2.23 -7.19 4.15
CA PRO A 140 2.60 -7.86 5.40
C PRO A 140 3.74 -7.16 6.15
N LEU A 141 4.80 -6.74 5.42
CA LEU A 141 5.97 -6.09 5.99
C LEU A 141 5.60 -4.77 6.71
N VAL A 142 4.85 -3.91 6.03
CA VAL A 142 4.44 -2.62 6.59
C VAL A 142 3.48 -2.81 7.77
N ARG A 143 2.58 -3.79 7.74
CA ARG A 143 1.72 -4.11 8.88
C ARG A 143 2.52 -4.62 10.07
N TRP A 144 3.52 -5.46 9.84
CA TRP A 144 4.42 -5.95 10.89
C TRP A 144 5.21 -4.80 11.50
N LEU A 145 5.84 -3.97 10.65
CA LEU A 145 6.62 -2.82 11.08
C LEU A 145 5.77 -1.81 11.84
N PHE A 146 4.57 -1.51 11.34
CA PHE A 146 3.63 -0.61 11.99
C PHE A 146 3.20 -1.13 13.37
N ARG A 147 2.95 -2.43 13.52
CA ARG A 147 2.65 -3.05 14.82
C ARG A 147 3.84 -2.96 15.78
N THR A 148 5.05 -3.05 15.27
CA THR A 148 6.28 -2.93 16.08
C THR A 148 6.48 -1.50 16.58
N ILE A 149 6.27 -0.50 15.71
CA ILE A 149 6.43 0.92 16.03
C ILE A 149 5.31 1.40 16.98
N PHE A 150 4.07 1.04 16.69
CA PHE A 150 2.88 1.43 17.45
C PHE A 150 2.36 0.31 18.35
N ARG A 151 3.27 -0.46 18.97
CA ARG A 151 2.90 -1.50 19.93
C ARG A 151 2.07 -0.87 21.05
N PRO A 152 0.79 -1.26 21.26
CA PRO A 152 0.03 -0.73 22.38
C PRO A 152 0.79 -1.13 23.66
N ARG A 153 1.15 -0.12 24.45
CA ARG A 153 1.75 -0.32 25.77
C ARG A 153 0.72 -1.16 26.54
N SER A 154 1.09 -2.40 26.86
CA SER A 154 0.28 -3.35 27.63
C SER A 154 0.01 -2.73 29.02
N GLY A 155 -1.12 -2.06 29.16
CA GLY A 155 -1.49 -1.34 30.38
C GLY A 155 -2.85 -0.65 30.34
N GLN A 156 -3.62 -0.77 29.24
CA GLN A 156 -4.99 -0.29 29.25
C GLN A 156 -5.97 -1.45 29.46
N PRO A 157 -6.73 -1.46 30.57
CA PRO A 157 -7.80 -2.47 30.77
C PRO A 157 -8.81 -2.36 29.62
N ALA A 158 -9.29 -3.51 29.17
CA ALA A 158 -10.33 -3.61 28.15
C ALA A 158 -11.53 -2.72 28.54
N PRO A 159 -12.12 -1.96 27.58
CA PRO A 159 -13.30 -1.15 27.89
C PRO A 159 -14.42 -2.05 28.43
N ALA A 160 -14.98 -1.68 29.56
CA ALA A 160 -15.94 -2.39 30.39
C ALA A 160 -17.32 -2.67 29.74
N ARG A 161 -17.36 -2.97 28.45
CA ARG A 161 -18.61 -3.25 27.73
C ARG A 161 -19.08 -4.71 27.82
N THR A 162 -18.19 -5.61 28.22
CA THR A 162 -18.54 -7.05 28.33
C THR A 162 -19.12 -7.41 29.68
N GLN A 163 -18.88 -6.61 30.74
CA GLN A 163 -19.38 -6.92 32.09
C GLN A 163 -20.87 -6.58 32.28
N ALA A 164 -21.40 -5.61 31.52
CA ALA A 164 -22.81 -5.22 31.63
C ALA A 164 -23.78 -6.30 31.07
N HIS A 165 -23.33 -7.09 30.10
CA HIS A 165 -24.18 -8.14 29.48
C HIS A 165 -24.25 -9.38 30.36
N THR A 166 -23.19 -9.69 31.10
CA THR A 166 -23.16 -10.87 32.01
C THR A 166 -23.93 -10.63 33.31
N GLN A 167 -23.91 -9.39 33.82
CA GLN A 167 -24.67 -9.01 35.01
C GLN A 167 -26.19 -8.99 34.76
N ASN A 168 -26.65 -8.58 33.57
CA ASN A 168 -28.08 -8.60 33.24
C ASN A 168 -28.64 -10.03 33.07
N HIS A 169 -27.83 -10.98 32.62
CA HIS A 169 -28.24 -12.38 32.54
C HIS A 169 -28.34 -13.06 33.92
N ALA A 170 -27.37 -12.77 34.80
CA ALA A 170 -27.35 -13.33 36.16
C ALA A 170 -28.47 -12.76 37.05
N GLN A 171 -28.92 -11.51 36.79
CA GLN A 171 -30.03 -10.91 37.52
C GLN A 171 -31.39 -11.41 37.05
N LYS A 172 -31.51 -11.79 35.79
CA LYS A 172 -32.75 -12.37 35.23
C LYS A 172 -32.99 -13.81 35.66
N GLU A 173 -31.95 -14.56 35.96
CA GLU A 173 -32.04 -15.95 36.47
C GLU A 173 -32.41 -16.05 37.98
N LYS A 174 -32.17 -14.97 38.75
CA LYS A 174 -32.54 -14.92 40.19
C LYS A 174 -33.94 -14.37 40.43
N SER A 175 -34.68 -14.02 39.39
CA SER A 175 -36.04 -13.42 39.47
C SER A 175 -37.12 -14.38 38.98
N ILE A 176 -36.81 -15.68 38.75
CA ILE A 176 -37.72 -16.80 38.49
C ILE A 176 -37.58 -17.78 39.64
#